data_42a7bb6a6cc3809e22868b72ee50bd23
#
_entry.id   42a7bb6a6cc3809e22868b72ee50bd23
#
_cell.length_a   1.000
_cell.length_b   1.000
_cell.length_c   1.000
_cell.angle_alpha   90.00
_cell.angle_beta   90.00
_cell.angle_gamma   90.00
#
_symmetry.space_group_name_H-M   'P 1'
#
loop_
_entity.id
_entity.type
_entity.pdbx_description
1 polymer ?
#
loop_
_entity_poly.entity_id
_entity_poly.type
_entity_poly.pdbx_seq_one_letter_code
_entity_poly.pdbx_strand_id
1 'polypeptide(L)'
;MRIAARFFFHGLIAIVAGNAAAQALSPLAAAPPWRLVGLAHQSKPFTQFSMVEHDGRHALRIEADRSYGNLVHTLGPTQAWHHLAWHWQVEQPNPAADLHQRSSEDTAVRVCTMFDLPLDRVPLLERGWLHMARLASGEPVPAAMLCYVWDAHLEPGTLLASPFTRRVRFIVLRGPESPLRHWAEERRDIAADFLRAFGDDSQEVPPLVGVAVGADADNTGLHTLAYVSDLMLDR
;
A
#
# COMPACT_ATOMS: atom_id res chain seq x y z
N MET A 1 56.08 -34.51 -40.89
CA MET A 1 55.83 -33.24 -40.20
C MET A 1 54.33 -33.02 -40.28
N ARG A 2 53.58 -33.38 -39.18
CA ARG A 2 52.13 -33.25 -39.14
C ARG A 2 51.73 -32.10 -38.20
N ILE A 3 51.11 -31.10 -38.79
CA ILE A 3 50.64 -29.91 -38.09
C ILE A 3 49.22 -30.20 -37.59
N ALA A 4 49.02 -30.21 -36.29
CA ALA A 4 47.69 -30.37 -35.67
C ALA A 4 47.08 -29.00 -35.48
N ALA A 5 45.97 -28.71 -36.15
CA ALA A 5 45.16 -27.54 -35.94
C ALA A 5 44.25 -27.72 -34.72
N ARG A 6 44.42 -26.85 -33.71
CA ARG A 6 43.52 -26.78 -32.53
C ARG A 6 42.41 -25.80 -32.85
N PHE A 7 41.16 -26.34 -32.94
CA PHE A 7 39.96 -25.52 -33.00
C PHE A 7 39.57 -25.09 -31.55
N PHE A 8 39.56 -23.81 -31.30
CA PHE A 8 38.99 -23.21 -30.10
C PHE A 8 37.48 -23.00 -30.33
N PHE A 9 36.67 -23.77 -29.63
CA PHE A 9 35.25 -23.52 -29.54
C PHE A 9 35.03 -22.41 -28.51
N HIS A 10 34.64 -21.20 -28.94
CA HIS A 10 34.10 -20.17 -28.06
C HIS A 10 32.63 -20.43 -27.84
N GLY A 11 32.30 -21.01 -26.69
CA GLY A 11 30.92 -21.12 -26.27
C GLY A 11 30.35 -19.75 -25.91
N LEU A 12 29.41 -19.28 -26.70
CA LEU A 12 28.61 -18.09 -26.39
C LEU A 12 27.62 -18.46 -25.25
N ILE A 13 27.86 -17.99 -24.03
CA ILE A 13 26.90 -18.08 -22.94
C ILE A 13 25.88 -16.97 -23.19
N ALA A 14 24.71 -17.34 -23.71
CA ALA A 14 23.57 -16.46 -23.77
C ALA A 14 23.03 -16.28 -22.33
N ILE A 15 23.27 -15.10 -21.74
CA ILE A 15 22.62 -14.69 -20.50
C ILE A 15 21.16 -14.39 -20.86
N VAL A 16 20.27 -15.34 -20.54
CA VAL A 16 18.84 -15.09 -20.57
C VAL A 16 18.54 -14.18 -19.36
N ALA A 17 18.46 -12.89 -19.59
CA ALA A 17 17.89 -11.96 -18.63
C ALA A 17 16.42 -12.36 -18.44
N GLY A 18 16.13 -13.05 -17.35
CA GLY A 18 14.76 -13.33 -16.96
C GLY A 18 14.03 -12.00 -16.73
N ASN A 19 13.07 -11.67 -17.59
CA ASN A 19 12.17 -10.57 -17.34
C ASN A 19 11.45 -10.86 -16.02
N ALA A 20 11.74 -10.09 -14.97
CA ALA A 20 10.95 -10.08 -13.77
C ALA A 20 9.52 -9.68 -14.19
N ALA A 21 8.58 -10.62 -14.08
CA ALA A 21 7.22 -10.37 -14.54
C ALA A 21 6.56 -9.38 -13.58
N ALA A 22 6.29 -8.16 -14.05
CA ALA A 22 5.46 -7.21 -13.36
C ALA A 22 3.99 -7.65 -13.42
N GLN A 23 3.27 -7.51 -12.32
CA GLN A 23 1.84 -7.73 -12.25
C GLN A 23 1.12 -6.38 -12.15
N ALA A 24 0.37 -6.02 -13.19
CA ALA A 24 -0.54 -4.88 -13.12
C ALA A 24 -1.68 -5.21 -12.16
N LEU A 25 -1.93 -4.35 -11.20
CA LEU A 25 -3.08 -4.39 -10.29
C LEU A 25 -4.20 -3.45 -10.75
N SER A 26 -3.95 -2.66 -11.78
CA SER A 26 -4.96 -1.87 -12.49
C SER A 26 -5.68 -2.72 -13.55
N PRO A 27 -6.95 -2.40 -13.89
CA PRO A 27 -7.73 -1.30 -13.34
C PRO A 27 -8.19 -1.57 -11.92
N LEU A 28 -8.12 -0.53 -11.09
CA LEU A 28 -8.64 -0.52 -9.74
C LEU A 28 -10.16 -0.34 -9.81
N ALA A 29 -10.94 -1.26 -9.24
CA ALA A 29 -12.40 -1.18 -9.24
C ALA A 29 -12.99 -1.83 -7.99
N ALA A 30 -14.16 -1.42 -7.58
CA ALA A 30 -14.91 -2.10 -6.51
C ALA A 30 -15.55 -3.41 -7.01
N ALA A 31 -14.80 -4.20 -7.77
CA ALA A 31 -15.18 -5.49 -8.36
C ALA A 31 -14.00 -6.45 -8.33
N PRO A 32 -14.24 -7.78 -8.32
CA PRO A 32 -13.14 -8.75 -8.31
C PRO A 32 -12.08 -8.48 -9.38
N PRO A 33 -10.79 -8.62 -9.04
CA PRO A 33 -10.27 -9.18 -7.78
C PRO A 33 -10.23 -8.20 -6.58
N TRP A 34 -10.64 -6.94 -6.76
CA TRP A 34 -10.73 -5.94 -5.70
C TRP A 34 -12.05 -6.06 -4.94
N ARG A 35 -12.03 -5.78 -3.65
CA ARG A 35 -13.21 -5.74 -2.81
C ARG A 35 -13.18 -4.54 -1.86
N LEU A 36 -14.34 -3.93 -1.66
CA LEU A 36 -14.50 -2.84 -0.71
C LEU A 36 -14.52 -3.40 0.72
N VAL A 37 -13.67 -2.83 1.57
CA VAL A 37 -13.52 -3.21 2.98
C VAL A 37 -13.61 -1.96 3.84
N GLY A 38 -14.42 -2.04 4.89
CA GLY A 38 -14.59 -1.00 5.89
C GLY A 38 -14.13 -1.40 7.28
N LEU A 39 -14.53 -0.61 8.26
CA LEU A 39 -14.33 -0.93 9.67
C LEU A 39 -15.34 -2.00 10.14
N ALA A 40 -15.00 -2.75 11.17
CA ALA A 40 -15.94 -3.65 11.81
C ALA A 40 -17.14 -2.85 12.35
N HIS A 41 -18.37 -3.28 11.97
CA HIS A 41 -19.61 -2.61 12.35
C HIS A 41 -19.66 -1.12 11.95
N GLN A 42 -19.08 -0.79 10.78
CA GLN A 42 -19.01 0.59 10.30
C GLN A 42 -20.39 1.25 10.26
N SER A 43 -20.55 2.37 10.96
CA SER A 43 -21.74 3.22 10.94
C SER A 43 -21.60 4.43 10.01
N LYS A 44 -20.38 4.77 9.62
CA LYS A 44 -20.07 5.85 8.68
C LYS A 44 -20.26 5.38 7.23
N PRO A 45 -20.54 6.27 6.28
CA PRO A 45 -20.56 5.92 4.87
C PRO A 45 -19.26 5.28 4.41
N PHE A 46 -19.32 4.50 3.34
CA PHE A 46 -18.12 4.06 2.64
C PHE A 46 -17.56 5.16 1.76
N THR A 47 -16.22 5.28 1.74
CA THR A 47 -15.48 6.04 0.73
C THR A 47 -15.92 5.59 -0.66
N GLN A 48 -16.13 6.53 -1.58
CA GLN A 48 -16.58 6.25 -2.93
C GLN A 48 -15.40 6.03 -3.85
N PHE A 49 -15.48 4.99 -4.67
CA PHE A 49 -14.46 4.60 -5.63
C PHE A 49 -15.09 4.49 -7.02
N SER A 50 -14.53 5.17 -8.00
CA SER A 50 -14.99 5.10 -9.39
C SER A 50 -13.84 5.21 -10.37
N MET A 51 -13.92 4.48 -11.48
CA MET A 51 -12.95 4.61 -12.58
C MET A 51 -13.31 5.81 -13.44
N VAL A 52 -12.34 6.64 -13.72
CA VAL A 52 -12.49 7.86 -14.52
C VAL A 52 -11.29 8.07 -15.44
N GLU A 53 -11.49 8.85 -16.50
CA GLU A 53 -10.39 9.50 -17.21
C GLU A 53 -10.08 10.82 -16.50
N HIS A 54 -8.86 10.96 -16.03
CA HIS A 54 -8.40 12.17 -15.34
C HIS A 54 -7.00 12.55 -15.78
N ASP A 55 -6.83 13.76 -16.32
CA ASP A 55 -5.58 14.29 -16.85
C ASP A 55 -4.82 13.30 -17.76
N GLY A 56 -5.58 12.64 -18.68
CA GLY A 56 -5.04 11.70 -19.67
C GLY A 56 -4.67 10.33 -19.11
N ARG A 57 -5.13 9.97 -17.91
CA ARG A 57 -4.93 8.66 -17.30
C ARG A 57 -6.25 7.99 -16.92
N HIS A 58 -6.33 6.68 -17.13
CA HIS A 58 -7.33 5.86 -16.48
C HIS A 58 -7.01 5.78 -14.99
N ALA A 59 -7.82 6.37 -14.15
CA ALA A 59 -7.54 6.51 -12.73
C ALA A 59 -8.72 6.07 -11.86
N LEU A 60 -8.40 5.55 -10.69
CA LEU A 60 -9.35 5.40 -9.61
C LEU A 60 -9.54 6.75 -8.94
N ARG A 61 -10.73 7.31 -9.05
CA ARG A 61 -11.18 8.47 -8.26
C ARG A 61 -11.61 7.97 -6.90
N ILE A 62 -11.09 8.59 -5.85
CA ILE A 62 -11.29 8.25 -4.45
C ILE A 62 -11.85 9.47 -3.74
N GLU A 63 -13.08 9.39 -3.29
CA GLU A 63 -13.78 10.49 -2.63
C GLU A 63 -14.26 10.06 -1.25
N ALA A 64 -13.69 10.68 -0.21
CA ALA A 64 -14.12 10.46 1.15
C ALA A 64 -14.84 11.71 1.67
N ASP A 65 -16.15 11.60 1.92
CA ASP A 65 -16.98 12.61 2.59
C ASP A 65 -17.48 12.02 3.91
N ARG A 66 -16.83 12.39 5.01
CA ARG A 66 -17.12 11.87 6.37
C ARG A 66 -17.20 10.33 6.39
N SER A 67 -16.36 9.69 5.61
CA SER A 67 -16.45 8.29 5.25
C SER A 67 -15.12 7.56 5.46
N TYR A 68 -15.19 6.24 5.51
CA TYR A 68 -14.04 5.35 5.58
C TYR A 68 -14.17 4.24 4.54
N GLY A 69 -13.07 3.86 3.89
CA GLY A 69 -13.09 2.70 3.01
C GLY A 69 -11.75 2.42 2.35
N ASN A 70 -11.53 1.14 2.07
CA ASN A 70 -10.39 0.66 1.32
C ASN A 70 -10.86 -0.31 0.22
N LEU A 71 -10.27 -0.22 -0.96
CA LEU A 71 -10.27 -1.31 -1.91
C LEU A 71 -9.08 -2.22 -1.58
N VAL A 72 -9.32 -3.50 -1.42
CA VAL A 72 -8.31 -4.52 -1.06
C VAL A 72 -8.21 -5.55 -2.16
N HIS A 73 -6.98 -5.79 -2.62
CA HIS A 73 -6.61 -6.87 -3.53
C HIS A 73 -5.81 -7.91 -2.75
N THR A 74 -6.36 -9.12 -2.61
CA THR A 74 -5.67 -10.24 -1.97
C THR A 74 -4.70 -10.87 -2.96
N LEU A 75 -3.48 -11.14 -2.52
CA LEU A 75 -2.42 -11.79 -3.29
C LEU A 75 -2.29 -13.25 -2.86
N GLY A 76 -1.91 -14.12 -3.80
CA GLY A 76 -1.56 -15.50 -3.48
C GLY A 76 -0.26 -15.60 -2.66
N PRO A 77 -0.11 -16.60 -1.79
CA PRO A 77 0.96 -16.67 -0.79
C PRO A 77 2.37 -17.00 -1.34
N THR A 78 2.53 -17.18 -2.64
CA THR A 78 3.72 -17.84 -3.22
C THR A 78 4.67 -16.92 -3.99
N GLN A 79 4.45 -15.61 -3.99
CA GLN A 79 5.23 -14.71 -4.84
C GLN A 79 6.07 -13.74 -4.01
N ALA A 80 7.39 -13.74 -4.23
CA ALA A 80 8.27 -12.70 -3.72
C ALA A 80 8.09 -11.44 -4.57
N TRP A 81 7.54 -10.39 -3.98
CA TRP A 81 7.41 -9.09 -4.59
C TRP A 81 8.48 -8.16 -4.05
N HIS A 82 9.14 -7.39 -4.94
CA HIS A 82 10.22 -6.48 -4.55
C HIS A 82 9.76 -5.02 -4.55
N HIS A 83 8.99 -4.61 -5.55
CA HIS A 83 8.59 -3.22 -5.66
C HIS A 83 7.09 -3.07 -5.87
N LEU A 84 6.56 -1.98 -5.31
CA LEU A 84 5.23 -1.47 -5.59
C LEU A 84 5.38 -0.09 -6.24
N ALA A 85 4.76 0.09 -7.40
CA ALA A 85 4.79 1.35 -8.16
C ALA A 85 3.37 1.82 -8.46
N TRP A 86 3.16 3.14 -8.45
CA TRP A 86 1.87 3.77 -8.78
C TRP A 86 2.06 5.25 -9.10
N HIS A 87 1.00 5.85 -9.65
CA HIS A 87 0.84 7.29 -9.71
C HIS A 87 -0.32 7.70 -8.83
N TRP A 88 -0.21 8.84 -8.20
CA TRP A 88 -1.30 9.43 -7.43
C TRP A 88 -1.33 10.94 -7.54
N GLN A 89 -2.50 11.51 -7.23
CA GLN A 89 -2.74 12.93 -7.22
C GLN A 89 -3.75 13.24 -6.12
N VAL A 90 -3.49 14.26 -5.32
CA VAL A 90 -4.46 14.82 -4.38
C VAL A 90 -5.01 16.11 -4.95
N GLU A 91 -6.32 16.16 -5.11
CA GLU A 91 -7.03 17.37 -5.53
C GLU A 91 -7.51 18.16 -4.31
N GLN A 92 -8.06 17.48 -3.32
CA GLN A 92 -8.51 18.07 -2.07
C GLN A 92 -7.92 17.32 -0.88
N PRO A 93 -6.92 17.89 -0.18
CA PRO A 93 -6.33 17.32 1.02
C PRO A 93 -7.25 17.47 2.23
N ASN A 94 -6.90 16.81 3.34
CA ASN A 94 -7.56 16.99 4.63
C ASN A 94 -6.71 17.89 5.55
N PRO A 95 -7.02 19.19 5.67
CA PRO A 95 -6.21 20.11 6.46
C PRO A 95 -6.38 19.95 7.97
N ALA A 96 -7.34 19.15 8.43
CA ALA A 96 -7.55 18.87 9.86
C ALA A 96 -7.02 17.49 10.27
N ALA A 97 -6.46 16.73 9.35
CA ALA A 97 -5.88 15.43 9.66
C ALA A 97 -4.62 15.56 10.53
N ASP A 98 -4.48 14.67 11.50
CA ASP A 98 -3.28 14.51 12.31
C ASP A 98 -3.10 13.02 12.62
N LEU A 99 -2.15 12.39 11.96
CA LEU A 99 -1.89 10.95 12.08
C LEU A 99 -1.36 10.53 13.46
N HIS A 100 -1.07 11.46 14.36
CA HIS A 100 -0.70 11.18 15.75
C HIS A 100 -1.92 11.03 16.68
N GLN A 101 -3.11 11.45 16.27
CA GLN A 101 -4.29 11.53 17.11
C GLN A 101 -5.46 10.72 16.57
N ARG A 102 -6.06 9.87 17.42
CA ARG A 102 -7.22 9.06 17.03
C ARG A 102 -8.42 9.86 16.53
N SER A 103 -8.61 11.08 17.04
CA SER A 103 -9.74 11.93 16.67
C SER A 103 -9.60 12.57 15.29
N SER A 104 -8.46 12.46 14.65
CA SER A 104 -8.13 13.09 13.37
C SER A 104 -7.19 12.27 12.50
N GLU A 105 -7.03 10.96 12.79
CA GLU A 105 -6.26 10.04 11.93
C GLU A 105 -7.04 9.74 10.65
N ASP A 106 -6.97 10.68 9.72
CA ASP A 106 -7.56 10.58 8.39
C ASP A 106 -6.48 10.74 7.32
N THR A 107 -6.72 10.18 6.13
CA THR A 107 -5.81 10.28 4.98
C THR A 107 -6.58 10.63 3.72
N ALA A 108 -6.12 11.65 2.98
CA ALA A 108 -6.71 11.99 1.69
C ALA A 108 -6.54 10.86 0.66
N VAL A 109 -5.44 10.13 0.74
CA VAL A 109 -5.16 8.92 -0.03
C VAL A 109 -4.07 8.09 0.64
N ARG A 110 -4.22 6.79 0.60
CA ARG A 110 -3.20 5.82 1.02
C ARG A 110 -3.11 4.64 0.05
N VAL A 111 -1.88 4.14 -0.11
CA VAL A 111 -1.59 2.87 -0.78
C VAL A 111 -0.87 2.00 0.25
N CYS A 112 -1.40 0.81 0.52
CA CYS A 112 -0.92 -0.01 1.63
C CYS A 112 -0.47 -1.39 1.14
N THR A 113 0.56 -1.92 1.78
CA THR A 113 1.03 -3.31 1.68
C THR A 113 0.63 -4.07 2.93
N MET A 114 0.13 -5.30 2.76
CA MET A 114 -0.39 -6.15 3.82
C MET A 114 0.47 -7.40 3.93
N PHE A 115 1.01 -7.67 5.13
CA PHE A 115 1.94 -8.76 5.36
C PHE A 115 1.37 -9.82 6.32
N ASP A 116 1.69 -11.09 6.03
CA ASP A 116 1.39 -12.21 6.91
C ASP A 116 2.50 -12.39 7.95
N LEU A 117 2.59 -11.41 8.87
CA LEU A 117 3.54 -11.50 9.97
C LEU A 117 3.12 -12.62 10.93
N PRO A 118 4.02 -13.59 11.23
CA PRO A 118 3.74 -14.66 12.17
C PRO A 118 3.30 -14.14 13.54
N LEU A 119 2.25 -14.72 14.13
CA LEU A 119 1.67 -14.23 15.38
C LEU A 119 2.64 -14.29 16.56
N ASP A 120 3.62 -15.18 16.54
CA ASP A 120 4.67 -15.25 17.56
C ASP A 120 5.61 -14.04 17.54
N ARG A 121 5.66 -13.30 16.43
CA ARG A 121 6.38 -12.02 16.31
C ARG A 121 5.54 -10.81 16.73
N VAL A 122 4.24 -10.99 16.92
CA VAL A 122 3.34 -9.92 17.41
C VAL A 122 3.37 -9.89 18.92
N PRO A 123 3.51 -8.72 19.59
CA PRO A 123 3.44 -8.61 21.04
C PRO A 123 2.15 -9.19 21.63
N LEU A 124 2.23 -9.86 22.79
CA LEU A 124 1.11 -10.62 23.38
C LEU A 124 -0.20 -9.84 23.50
N LEU A 125 -0.13 -8.59 23.95
CA LEU A 125 -1.30 -7.73 24.08
C LEU A 125 -1.95 -7.43 22.72
N GLU A 126 -1.14 -7.21 21.69
CA GLU A 126 -1.62 -6.92 20.34
C GLU A 126 -2.20 -8.15 19.64
N ARG A 127 -1.73 -9.38 19.98
CA ARG A 127 -2.35 -10.62 19.48
C ARG A 127 -3.83 -10.72 19.87
N GLY A 128 -4.15 -10.38 21.12
CA GLY A 128 -5.54 -10.37 21.59
C GLY A 128 -6.41 -9.39 20.80
N TRP A 129 -5.93 -8.18 20.59
CA TRP A 129 -6.63 -7.17 19.80
C TRP A 129 -6.79 -7.60 18.34
N LEU A 130 -5.75 -8.15 17.71
CA LEU A 130 -5.79 -8.65 16.33
C LEU A 130 -6.80 -9.80 16.19
N HIS A 131 -6.84 -10.72 17.16
CA HIS A 131 -7.82 -11.79 17.18
C HIS A 131 -9.25 -11.24 17.27
N MET A 132 -9.50 -10.30 18.18
CA MET A 132 -10.81 -9.64 18.29
C MET A 132 -11.19 -8.86 17.03
N ALA A 133 -10.24 -8.16 16.40
CA ALA A 133 -10.49 -7.45 15.15
C ALA A 133 -10.88 -8.41 14.02
N ARG A 134 -10.23 -9.57 13.90
CA ARG A 134 -10.57 -10.62 12.93
C ARG A 134 -11.96 -11.20 13.16
N LEU A 135 -12.30 -11.46 14.43
CA LEU A 135 -13.64 -11.95 14.78
C LEU A 135 -14.73 -10.92 14.49
N ALA A 136 -14.48 -9.65 14.82
CA ALA A 136 -15.47 -8.59 14.67
C ALA A 136 -15.71 -8.18 13.21
N SER A 137 -14.64 -8.20 12.39
CA SER A 137 -14.74 -7.82 10.97
C SER A 137 -15.17 -8.96 10.07
N GLY A 138 -14.95 -10.22 10.47
CA GLY A 138 -15.05 -11.37 9.59
C GLY A 138 -14.01 -11.39 8.47
N GLU A 139 -13.02 -10.49 8.51
CA GLU A 139 -12.00 -10.28 7.50
C GLU A 139 -10.64 -10.80 7.96
N PRO A 140 -9.78 -11.27 7.04
CA PRO A 140 -8.41 -11.65 7.36
C PRO A 140 -7.56 -10.39 7.60
N VAL A 141 -7.77 -9.72 8.76
CA VAL A 141 -6.99 -8.54 9.15
C VAL A 141 -5.51 -8.92 9.22
N PRO A 142 -4.62 -8.25 8.44
CA PRO A 142 -3.19 -8.57 8.42
C PRO A 142 -2.53 -8.25 9.76
N ALA A 143 -1.49 -9.01 10.10
CA ALA A 143 -0.74 -8.77 11.33
C ALA A 143 0.27 -7.61 11.21
N ALA A 144 0.56 -7.16 9.99
CA ALA A 144 1.30 -5.94 9.70
C ALA A 144 0.78 -5.30 8.42
N MET A 145 0.53 -4.00 8.46
CA MET A 145 0.13 -3.18 7.31
C MET A 145 1.00 -1.94 7.25
N LEU A 146 1.66 -1.72 6.12
CA LEU A 146 2.44 -0.52 5.86
C LEU A 146 1.73 0.32 4.81
N CYS A 147 1.35 1.53 5.18
CA CYS A 147 0.63 2.46 4.32
C CYS A 147 1.52 3.63 3.92
N TYR A 148 1.62 3.87 2.64
CA TYR A 148 2.17 5.08 2.06
C TYR A 148 1.07 6.12 1.99
N VAL A 149 1.34 7.32 2.48
CA VAL A 149 0.33 8.37 2.62
C VAL A 149 0.79 9.70 2.01
N TRP A 150 -0.19 10.46 1.54
CA TRP A 150 -0.05 11.88 1.25
C TRP A 150 -0.65 12.63 2.42
N ASP A 151 0.19 13.37 3.16
CA ASP A 151 -0.20 14.08 4.37
C ASP A 151 -0.11 15.60 4.17
N ALA A 152 -0.99 16.34 4.82
CA ALA A 152 -1.04 17.80 4.70
C ALA A 152 -0.04 18.54 5.62
N HIS A 153 0.54 17.85 6.61
CA HIS A 153 1.32 18.47 7.68
C HIS A 153 2.69 17.84 7.90
N LEU A 154 2.80 16.50 7.68
CA LEU A 154 4.02 15.77 7.96
C LEU A 154 4.96 15.77 6.76
N GLU A 155 6.26 15.89 7.05
CA GLU A 155 7.30 15.88 6.02
C GLU A 155 7.47 14.49 5.38
N PRO A 156 7.80 14.45 4.06
CA PRO A 156 8.15 13.22 3.40
C PRO A 156 9.28 12.47 4.12
N GLY A 157 9.12 11.15 4.23
CA GLY A 157 10.03 10.29 4.97
C GLY A 157 9.64 10.09 6.43
N THR A 158 8.67 10.80 6.97
CA THR A 158 8.15 10.55 8.33
C THR A 158 7.59 9.14 8.41
N LEU A 159 8.00 8.41 9.46
CA LEU A 159 7.51 7.08 9.81
C LEU A 159 6.84 7.13 11.18
N LEU A 160 5.60 6.67 11.25
CA LEU A 160 4.86 6.62 12.50
C LEU A 160 3.89 5.43 12.53
N ALA A 161 3.52 4.99 13.73
CA ALA A 161 2.45 4.00 13.90
C ALA A 161 1.08 4.70 14.01
N SER A 162 0.03 4.03 13.54
CA SER A 162 -1.33 4.48 13.79
C SER A 162 -1.59 4.62 15.30
N PRO A 163 -2.27 5.68 15.74
CA PRO A 163 -2.65 5.85 17.14
C PRO A 163 -3.69 4.81 17.61
N PHE A 164 -4.29 4.07 16.69
CA PHE A 164 -5.22 2.97 16.99
C PHE A 164 -4.48 1.66 17.25
N THR A 165 -3.41 1.39 16.48
CA THR A 165 -2.66 0.12 16.56
C THR A 165 -1.27 0.23 15.95
N ARG A 166 -0.27 -0.38 16.57
CA ARG A 166 1.07 -0.48 15.99
C ARG A 166 1.15 -1.46 14.82
N ARG A 167 0.06 -2.18 14.53
CA ARG A 167 -0.02 -3.10 13.37
C ARG A 167 -0.26 -2.39 12.05
N VAL A 168 -0.64 -1.11 12.10
CA VAL A 168 -0.67 -0.20 10.95
C VAL A 168 0.41 0.86 11.17
N ARG A 169 1.31 1.00 10.18
CA ARG A 169 2.35 2.04 10.19
C ARG A 169 2.30 2.83 8.90
N PHE A 170 2.59 4.11 9.01
CA PHE A 170 2.56 5.05 7.88
C PHE A 170 3.98 5.48 7.52
N ILE A 171 4.25 5.57 6.21
CA ILE A 171 5.37 6.32 5.64
C ILE A 171 4.77 7.45 4.83
N VAL A 172 5.04 8.69 5.21
CA VAL A 172 4.67 9.86 4.43
C VAL A 172 5.58 9.95 3.21
N LEU A 173 5.01 9.92 2.01
CA LEU A 173 5.76 10.10 0.77
C LEU A 173 5.60 11.50 0.20
N ARG A 174 4.44 12.12 0.41
CA ARG A 174 4.15 13.49 0.00
C ARG A 174 3.65 14.28 1.20
N GLY A 175 4.17 15.47 1.36
CA GLY A 175 3.92 16.37 2.49
C GLY A 175 3.31 17.71 2.06
N PRO A 176 3.33 18.73 2.96
CA PRO A 176 2.68 20.02 2.74
C PRO A 176 3.20 20.79 1.51
N GLU A 177 4.48 20.63 1.16
CA GLU A 177 5.08 21.29 0.00
C GLU A 177 4.85 20.52 -1.32
N SER A 178 4.18 19.37 -1.29
CA SER A 178 3.91 18.59 -2.49
C SER A 178 2.80 19.25 -3.32
N PRO A 179 3.01 19.45 -4.63
CA PRO A 179 2.05 20.15 -5.46
C PRO A 179 0.75 19.36 -5.60
N LEU A 180 -0.36 19.98 -5.18
CA LEU A 180 -1.70 19.45 -5.39
C LEU A 180 -2.09 19.50 -6.87
N ARG A 181 -2.99 18.63 -7.31
CA ARG A 181 -3.49 18.55 -8.70
C ARG A 181 -2.39 18.28 -9.72
N HIS A 182 -1.33 17.60 -9.29
CA HIS A 182 -0.25 17.13 -10.15
C HIS A 182 0.01 15.64 -9.87
N TRP A 183 0.16 14.87 -10.92
CA TRP A 183 0.53 13.46 -10.80
C TRP A 183 1.92 13.32 -10.21
N ALA A 184 2.03 12.53 -9.17
CA ALA A 184 3.28 12.09 -8.59
C ALA A 184 3.46 10.60 -8.83
N GLU A 185 4.65 10.20 -9.24
CA GLU A 185 5.05 8.80 -9.41
C GLU A 185 5.77 8.31 -8.15
N GLU A 186 5.43 7.10 -7.73
CA GLU A 186 6.08 6.41 -6.63
C GLU A 186 6.54 5.02 -7.07
N ARG A 187 7.70 4.62 -6.56
CA ARG A 187 8.23 3.26 -6.65
C ARG A 187 8.91 2.92 -5.34
N ARG A 188 8.42 1.91 -4.65
CA ARG A 188 8.88 1.55 -3.31
C ARG A 188 9.46 0.15 -3.28
N ASP A 189 10.62 0.00 -2.63
CA ASP A 189 11.17 -1.30 -2.23
C ASP A 189 10.39 -1.76 -0.98
N ILE A 190 9.52 -2.75 -1.19
CA ILE A 190 8.60 -3.26 -0.17
C ILE A 190 9.37 -3.89 1.00
N ALA A 191 10.47 -4.58 0.71
CA ALA A 191 11.26 -5.27 1.73
C ALA A 191 12.03 -4.26 2.60
N ALA A 192 12.68 -3.29 1.99
CA ALA A 192 13.40 -2.23 2.70
C ALA A 192 12.44 -1.41 3.57
N ASP A 193 11.28 -1.04 3.04
CA ASP A 193 10.28 -0.26 3.77
C ASP A 193 9.64 -1.06 4.92
N PHE A 194 9.41 -2.37 4.72
CA PHE A 194 8.94 -3.25 5.82
C PHE A 194 9.96 -3.31 6.96
N LEU A 195 11.23 -3.56 6.66
CA LEU A 195 12.29 -3.63 7.67
C LEU A 195 12.49 -2.28 8.38
N ARG A 196 12.38 -1.18 7.67
CA ARG A 196 12.39 0.15 8.25
C ARG A 196 11.20 0.38 9.19
N ALA A 197 10.02 -0.09 8.81
CA ALA A 197 8.79 0.12 9.57
C ALA A 197 8.62 -0.88 10.72
N PHE A 198 8.90 -2.17 10.51
CA PHE A 198 8.61 -3.28 11.42
C PHE A 198 9.85 -4.05 11.88
N GLY A 199 11.05 -3.51 11.67
CA GLY A 199 12.30 -4.17 12.07
C GLY A 199 12.44 -4.39 13.59
N ASP A 200 11.65 -3.70 14.40
CA ASP A 200 11.50 -3.94 15.83
C ASP A 200 10.66 -5.20 16.17
N ASP A 201 9.78 -5.61 15.25
CA ASP A 201 8.94 -6.80 15.39
C ASP A 201 9.54 -8.02 14.66
N SER A 202 10.18 -7.80 13.49
CA SER A 202 10.78 -8.88 12.69
C SER A 202 11.96 -8.38 11.86
N GLN A 203 13.06 -9.14 11.88
CA GLN A 203 14.22 -8.92 11.00
C GLN A 203 14.06 -9.61 9.64
N GLU A 204 13.01 -10.39 9.46
CA GLU A 204 12.67 -11.08 8.20
C GLU A 204 11.41 -10.46 7.64
N VAL A 205 11.38 -10.27 6.31
CA VAL A 205 10.20 -9.76 5.60
C VAL A 205 9.20 -10.88 5.41
N PRO A 206 8.00 -10.79 6.01
CA PRO A 206 6.98 -11.80 5.83
C PRO A 206 6.39 -11.77 4.40
N PRO A 207 5.67 -12.81 3.97
CA PRO A 207 4.97 -12.80 2.70
C PRO A 207 4.01 -11.61 2.59
N LEU A 208 4.05 -10.93 1.43
CA LEU A 208 3.05 -9.94 1.06
C LEU A 208 1.77 -10.69 0.66
N VAL A 209 0.66 -10.42 1.34
CA VAL A 209 -0.63 -11.11 1.14
C VAL A 209 -1.71 -10.21 0.56
N GLY A 210 -1.44 -8.93 0.41
CA GLY A 210 -2.39 -8.02 -0.20
C GLY A 210 -1.86 -6.60 -0.39
N VAL A 211 -2.58 -5.87 -1.22
CA VAL A 211 -2.41 -4.43 -1.42
C VAL A 211 -3.76 -3.76 -1.21
N ALA A 212 -3.77 -2.59 -0.61
CA ALA A 212 -4.98 -1.80 -0.43
C ALA A 212 -4.79 -0.37 -0.94
N VAL A 213 -5.87 0.23 -1.43
CA VAL A 213 -5.94 1.65 -1.78
C VAL A 213 -7.16 2.23 -1.09
N GLY A 214 -7.01 3.35 -0.40
CA GLY A 214 -8.11 3.93 0.36
C GLY A 214 -7.94 5.40 0.70
N ALA A 215 -8.97 5.93 1.32
CA ALA A 215 -9.01 7.24 1.95
C ALA A 215 -10.02 7.24 3.09
N ASP A 216 -9.86 8.15 4.02
CA ASP A 216 -10.81 8.39 5.09
C ASP A 216 -10.89 9.87 5.46
N ALA A 217 -12.04 10.25 5.94
CA ALA A 217 -12.35 11.58 6.48
C ALA A 217 -13.44 11.47 7.57
N ASP A 218 -13.56 10.29 8.20
CA ASP A 218 -14.62 10.01 9.16
C ASP A 218 -14.33 10.54 10.56
N ASN A 219 -13.05 10.70 10.92
CA ASN A 219 -12.61 11.27 12.18
C ASN A 219 -12.74 12.80 12.19
N THR A 220 -12.25 13.47 11.16
CA THR A 220 -12.35 14.94 11.03
C THR A 220 -13.72 15.42 10.57
N GLY A 221 -14.50 14.54 9.91
CA GLY A 221 -15.79 14.91 9.32
C GLY A 221 -15.68 15.80 8.09
N LEU A 222 -14.53 15.81 7.42
CA LEU A 222 -14.27 16.62 6.22
C LEU A 222 -14.52 15.83 4.93
N HIS A 223 -14.08 16.42 3.83
CA HIS A 223 -14.15 15.84 2.49
C HIS A 223 -12.76 15.84 1.86
N THR A 224 -12.38 14.73 1.22
CA THR A 224 -11.13 14.60 0.46
C THR A 224 -11.39 14.06 -0.92
N LEU A 225 -10.52 14.40 -1.87
CA LEU A 225 -10.57 13.92 -3.24
C LEU A 225 -9.16 13.64 -3.75
N ALA A 226 -8.95 12.41 -4.22
CA ALA A 226 -7.68 11.95 -4.76
C ALA A 226 -7.88 10.97 -5.93
N TYR A 227 -6.78 10.69 -6.63
CA TYR A 227 -6.74 9.75 -7.75
C TYR A 227 -5.53 8.85 -7.64
N VAL A 228 -5.68 7.58 -8.04
CA VAL A 228 -4.59 6.60 -8.13
C VAL A 228 -4.65 5.89 -9.48
N SER A 229 -3.51 5.74 -10.14
CA SER A 229 -3.39 5.03 -11.43
C SER A 229 -2.14 4.15 -11.47
N ASP A 230 -2.10 3.27 -12.47
CA ASP A 230 -0.92 2.47 -12.85
C ASP A 230 -0.31 1.69 -11.68
N LEU A 231 -1.15 1.16 -10.80
CA LEU A 231 -0.68 0.36 -9.67
C LEU A 231 -0.12 -0.97 -10.15
N MET A 232 1.15 -1.21 -9.85
CA MET A 232 1.89 -2.40 -10.29
C MET A 232 2.74 -2.97 -9.16
N LEU A 233 2.79 -4.32 -9.10
CA LEU A 233 3.78 -5.08 -8.34
C LEU A 233 4.81 -5.67 -9.30
N ASP A 234 6.10 -5.57 -9.00
CA ASP A 234 7.14 -6.27 -9.72
C ASP A 234 8.03 -7.11 -8.78
N ARG A 235 8.73 -8.06 -9.40
CA ARG A 235 9.63 -9.01 -8.75
C ARG A 235 11.07 -8.58 -8.85
#